data_db54edd57b38161ac2646f46b432e5a3
#
_entry.id   db54edd57b38161ac2646f46b432e5a3
#
_cell.length_a   1.000
_cell.length_b   1.000
_cell.length_c   1.000
_cell.angle_alpha   90.00
_cell.angle_beta   90.00
_cell.angle_gamma   90.00
#
_symmetry.space_group_name_H-M   'P 1'
#
loop_
_entity.id
_entity.type
_entity.pdbx_description
1 polymer ?
#
loop_
_entity_poly.entity_id
_entity_poly.type
_entity_poly.pdbx_seq_one_letter_code
_entity_poly.pdbx_strand_id
1 'polypeptide(L)'
;MTATHENHQPAAVPPIVDRETWHAARDELLVREKAHMRAGDAIAAARRRLPMTEVDASTTVVGPDGPRTLLDLFEGREELVVYRHMWFPGEPFENQCEGCTMTYWATQNLSAYLNARGVSFAVFAEGLYAELARFIEYMGYPRHWYSTVDVEDDLVRGDGYGAWTCWLRQGDRVFLTNTVTGRGLEVSMTALALLDMTARGRLEAWQDDPGGWPEGKQPGWFWRSHEDGVGNNWTGGRPTVQWTRPGAAPVPAPSEHHH
;
A
#
# COMPACT_ATOMS: atom_id res chain seq x y z
N MET A 1 -34.97 -26.75 -27.09
CA MET A 1 -33.98 -26.13 -26.22
C MET A 1 -32.94 -25.54 -27.14
N THR A 2 -33.05 -24.26 -27.43
CA THR A 2 -32.10 -23.50 -28.25
C THR A 2 -31.03 -22.95 -27.33
N ALA A 3 -29.82 -23.47 -27.46
CA ALA A 3 -28.64 -22.91 -26.77
C ALA A 3 -28.40 -21.52 -27.35
N THR A 4 -28.59 -20.51 -26.55
CA THR A 4 -28.12 -19.14 -26.82
C THR A 4 -26.61 -19.17 -26.76
N HIS A 5 -25.94 -19.21 -27.92
CA HIS A 5 -24.53 -18.88 -28.02
C HIS A 5 -24.39 -17.41 -27.62
N GLU A 6 -23.92 -17.16 -26.40
CA GLU A 6 -23.39 -15.85 -26.05
C GLU A 6 -22.27 -15.56 -27.03
N ASN A 7 -22.48 -14.54 -27.84
CA ASN A 7 -21.53 -14.07 -28.82
C ASN A 7 -20.41 -13.35 -28.06
N HIS A 8 -19.44 -14.11 -27.57
CA HIS A 8 -18.30 -13.57 -26.84
C HIS A 8 -17.42 -12.80 -27.84
N GLN A 9 -17.76 -11.54 -28.03
CA GLN A 9 -16.95 -10.66 -28.86
C GLN A 9 -15.59 -10.52 -28.17
N PRO A 10 -14.47 -10.86 -28.85
CA PRO A 10 -13.16 -10.74 -28.20
C PRO A 10 -12.93 -9.30 -27.74
N ALA A 11 -12.42 -9.16 -26.52
CA ALA A 11 -12.12 -7.84 -25.97
C ALA A 11 -11.15 -7.08 -26.89
N ALA A 12 -11.38 -5.78 -27.05
CA ALA A 12 -10.51 -4.92 -27.85
C ALA A 12 -9.05 -5.03 -27.41
N VAL A 13 -8.13 -4.85 -28.34
CA VAL A 13 -6.68 -4.87 -28.13
C VAL A 13 -6.07 -3.62 -28.75
N PRO A 14 -4.89 -3.18 -28.31
CA PRO A 14 -4.17 -2.09 -28.96
C PRO A 14 -3.95 -2.38 -30.45
N PRO A 15 -3.87 -1.35 -31.30
CA PRO A 15 -3.57 -1.53 -32.72
C PRO A 15 -2.27 -2.31 -32.95
N ILE A 16 -2.29 -3.27 -33.88
CA ILE A 16 -1.10 -4.00 -34.30
C ILE A 16 -0.46 -3.20 -35.43
N VAL A 17 0.76 -2.76 -35.24
CA VAL A 17 1.54 -1.96 -36.19
C VAL A 17 2.92 -2.56 -36.41
N ASP A 18 3.64 -2.08 -37.42
CA ASP A 18 5.05 -2.43 -37.59
C ASP A 18 5.92 -1.83 -36.47
N ARG A 19 7.17 -2.30 -36.40
CA ARG A 19 8.12 -1.89 -35.34
C ARG A 19 8.48 -0.41 -35.40
N GLU A 20 8.61 0.17 -36.55
CA GLU A 20 8.98 1.58 -36.72
C GLU A 20 7.86 2.49 -36.21
N THR A 21 6.63 2.22 -36.60
CA THR A 21 5.43 2.90 -36.12
C THR A 21 5.29 2.77 -34.59
N TRP A 22 5.55 1.57 -34.05
CA TRP A 22 5.51 1.35 -32.60
C TRP A 22 6.58 2.18 -31.87
N HIS A 23 7.82 2.21 -32.37
CA HIS A 23 8.90 3.01 -31.76
C HIS A 23 8.56 4.49 -31.79
N ALA A 24 8.04 5.02 -32.88
CA ALA A 24 7.65 6.43 -32.96
C ALA A 24 6.59 6.79 -31.90
N ALA A 25 5.53 6.00 -31.78
CA ALA A 25 4.51 6.20 -30.77
C ALA A 25 5.06 6.06 -29.32
N ARG A 26 5.96 5.09 -29.09
CA ARG A 26 6.62 4.89 -27.79
C ARG A 26 7.52 6.08 -27.41
N ASP A 27 8.21 6.67 -28.36
CA ASP A 27 9.08 7.83 -28.14
C ASP A 27 8.25 9.08 -27.79
N GLU A 28 7.10 9.28 -28.40
CA GLU A 28 6.16 10.36 -28.01
C GLU A 28 5.67 10.18 -26.56
N LEU A 29 5.29 8.97 -26.17
CA LEU A 29 4.89 8.66 -24.79
C LEU A 29 6.07 8.89 -23.82
N LEU A 30 7.30 8.52 -24.19
CA LEU A 30 8.49 8.72 -23.37
C LEU A 30 8.75 10.20 -23.02
N VAL A 31 8.38 11.13 -23.90
CA VAL A 31 8.48 12.57 -23.60
C VAL A 31 7.57 12.95 -22.42
N ARG A 32 6.35 12.40 -22.41
CA ARG A 32 5.38 12.64 -21.33
C ARG A 32 5.83 11.98 -20.02
N GLU A 33 6.34 10.75 -20.07
CA GLU A 33 6.88 10.04 -18.92
C GLU A 33 8.04 10.79 -18.28
N LYS A 34 8.98 11.30 -19.08
CA LYS A 34 10.07 12.15 -18.58
C LYS A 34 9.58 13.46 -17.96
N ALA A 35 8.52 14.05 -18.51
CA ALA A 35 7.93 15.24 -17.91
C ALA A 35 7.30 14.93 -16.54
N HIS A 36 6.60 13.80 -16.42
CA HIS A 36 6.04 13.31 -15.16
C HIS A 36 7.14 13.04 -14.11
N MET A 37 8.25 12.38 -14.49
CA MET A 37 9.39 12.18 -13.59
C MET A 37 9.93 13.52 -13.04
N ARG A 38 10.13 14.52 -13.90
CA ARG A 38 10.59 15.87 -13.47
C ARG A 38 9.59 16.55 -12.54
N ALA A 39 8.29 16.39 -12.80
CA ALA A 39 7.25 16.89 -11.89
C ALA A 39 7.33 16.19 -10.51
N GLY A 40 7.57 14.88 -10.50
CA GLY A 40 7.82 14.11 -9.26
C GLY A 40 9.03 14.63 -8.49
N ASP A 41 10.14 14.91 -9.17
CA ASP A 41 11.34 15.50 -8.56
C ASP A 41 11.07 16.88 -7.93
N ALA A 42 10.28 17.70 -8.61
CA ALA A 42 9.86 19.01 -8.10
C ALA A 42 8.99 18.88 -6.84
N ILE A 43 8.07 17.91 -6.81
CA ILE A 43 7.26 17.60 -5.62
C ILE A 43 8.15 17.11 -4.48
N ALA A 44 9.11 16.24 -4.74
CA ALA A 44 10.05 15.76 -3.73
C ALA A 44 10.90 16.91 -3.17
N ALA A 45 11.31 17.86 -4.03
CA ALA A 45 11.99 19.08 -3.59
C ALA A 45 11.10 19.99 -2.75
N ALA A 46 9.81 20.08 -3.04
CA ALA A 46 8.84 20.83 -2.25
C ALA A 46 8.62 20.20 -0.87
N ARG A 47 8.51 18.86 -0.79
CA ARG A 47 8.41 18.14 0.50
C ARG A 47 9.56 18.46 1.43
N ARG A 48 10.79 18.55 0.95
CA ARG A 48 11.96 18.94 1.75
C ARG A 48 11.94 20.38 2.27
N ARG A 49 10.95 21.18 1.85
CA ARG A 49 10.74 22.57 2.29
C ARG A 49 9.47 22.75 3.11
N LEU A 50 8.72 21.67 3.36
CA LEU A 50 7.58 21.73 4.25
C LEU A 50 8.03 22.13 5.65
N PRO A 51 7.26 22.95 6.36
CA PRO A 51 7.46 23.14 7.79
C PRO A 51 7.23 21.80 8.50
N MET A 52 7.93 21.61 9.61
CA MET A 52 7.76 20.44 10.48
C MET A 52 7.09 20.84 11.79
N THR A 53 6.40 19.90 12.42
CA THR A 53 5.77 20.11 13.73
C THR A 53 6.45 19.22 14.78
N GLU A 54 6.69 19.80 15.96
CA GLU A 54 7.29 19.07 17.07
C GLU A 54 6.28 18.13 17.73
N VAL A 55 6.75 16.96 18.11
CA VAL A 55 6.00 15.93 18.82
C VAL A 55 6.81 15.50 20.04
N ASP A 56 6.14 15.14 21.13
CA ASP A 56 6.83 14.69 22.34
C ASP A 56 7.66 13.43 22.05
N ALA A 57 8.98 13.60 22.11
CA ALA A 57 9.96 12.53 21.89
C ALA A 57 9.84 11.37 22.90
N SER A 58 9.25 11.63 24.08
CA SER A 58 9.02 10.64 25.13
C SER A 58 7.72 9.84 24.96
N THR A 59 6.89 10.19 23.96
CA THR A 59 5.68 9.42 23.64
C THR A 59 6.02 7.93 23.52
N THR A 60 5.31 7.11 24.29
CA THR A 60 5.62 5.69 24.42
C THR A 60 4.71 4.84 23.52
N VAL A 61 5.32 3.95 22.77
CA VAL A 61 4.69 2.89 21.99
C VAL A 61 5.13 1.52 22.49
N VAL A 62 4.34 0.48 22.28
CA VAL A 62 4.66 -0.87 22.77
C VAL A 62 5.09 -1.77 21.61
N GLY A 63 6.31 -2.27 21.68
CA GLY A 63 6.93 -3.14 20.66
C GLY A 63 7.27 -4.54 21.16
N PRO A 64 8.06 -5.29 20.39
CA PRO A 64 8.42 -6.68 20.69
C PRO A 64 9.15 -6.86 22.03
N ASP A 65 9.90 -5.85 22.45
CA ASP A 65 10.71 -5.86 23.66
C ASP A 65 10.09 -4.99 24.78
N GLY A 66 8.81 -4.65 24.66
CA GLY A 66 8.08 -3.81 25.59
C GLY A 66 7.99 -2.33 25.16
N PRO A 67 7.75 -1.42 26.13
CA PRO A 67 7.61 0.00 25.84
C PRO A 67 8.91 0.63 25.30
N ARG A 68 8.78 1.48 24.29
CA ARG A 68 9.85 2.26 23.67
C ARG A 68 9.37 3.69 23.47
N THR A 69 10.25 4.66 23.63
CA THR A 69 9.92 6.05 23.29
C THR A 69 9.96 6.24 21.77
N LEU A 70 9.26 7.26 21.28
CA LEU A 70 9.31 7.63 19.86
C LEU A 70 10.77 7.94 19.43
N LEU A 71 11.56 8.56 20.32
CA LEU A 71 12.97 8.83 20.08
C LEU A 71 13.79 7.53 19.91
N ASP A 72 13.51 6.49 20.67
CA ASP A 72 14.21 5.21 20.58
C ASP A 72 14.05 4.53 19.21
N LEU A 73 12.91 4.78 18.53
CA LEU A 73 12.63 4.18 17.23
C LEU A 73 13.54 4.68 16.11
N PHE A 74 14.21 5.79 16.33
CA PHE A 74 15.24 6.28 15.40
C PHE A 74 16.51 5.42 15.41
N GLU A 75 16.72 4.60 16.45
CA GLU A 75 17.87 3.69 16.55
C GLU A 75 19.22 4.39 16.30
N GLY A 76 19.34 5.63 16.76
CA GLY A 76 20.52 6.47 16.57
C GLY A 76 20.62 7.20 15.23
N ARG A 77 19.70 6.95 14.29
CA ARG A 77 19.62 7.64 12.99
C ARG A 77 18.88 8.98 13.14
N GLU A 78 18.99 9.83 12.10
CA GLU A 78 18.33 11.15 12.11
C GLU A 78 16.91 11.11 11.56
N GLU A 79 16.58 10.15 10.71
CA GLU A 79 15.28 10.04 10.06
C GLU A 79 14.58 8.71 10.39
N LEU A 80 13.26 8.78 10.45
CA LEU A 80 12.39 7.62 10.64
C LEU A 80 11.22 7.69 9.65
N VAL A 81 10.94 6.59 8.98
CA VAL A 81 9.74 6.38 8.19
C VAL A 81 8.85 5.39 8.91
N VAL A 82 7.60 5.75 9.09
CA VAL A 82 6.61 4.89 9.74
C VAL A 82 5.48 4.58 8.76
N TYR A 83 5.10 3.32 8.65
CA TYR A 83 3.86 2.92 8.04
C TYR A 83 2.78 2.74 9.11
N ARG A 84 1.68 3.46 9.03
CA ARG A 84 0.49 3.24 9.86
C ARG A 84 -0.38 2.19 9.20
N HIS A 85 -0.46 1.03 9.83
CA HIS A 85 -1.29 -0.07 9.38
C HIS A 85 -2.65 0.00 10.08
N MET A 86 -3.73 0.14 9.32
CA MET A 86 -5.09 0.06 9.88
C MET A 86 -5.28 -1.27 10.59
N TRP A 87 -5.81 -1.21 11.79
CA TRP A 87 -6.07 -2.39 12.60
C TRP A 87 -7.52 -2.42 13.04
N PHE A 88 -8.15 -3.59 12.96
CA PHE A 88 -9.51 -3.84 13.41
C PHE A 88 -9.46 -4.76 14.62
N PRO A 89 -9.53 -4.22 15.84
CA PRO A 89 -9.42 -5.00 17.07
C PRO A 89 -10.47 -6.10 17.15
N GLY A 90 -10.05 -7.30 17.51
CA GLY A 90 -10.93 -8.46 17.67
C GLY A 90 -11.37 -9.13 16.36
N GLU A 91 -11.09 -8.53 15.20
CA GLU A 91 -11.38 -9.16 13.92
C GLU A 91 -10.38 -10.28 13.58
N PRO A 92 -10.83 -11.34 12.90
CA PRO A 92 -9.93 -12.35 12.35
C PRO A 92 -8.87 -11.75 11.45
N PHE A 93 -7.73 -12.42 11.29
CA PHE A 93 -6.64 -11.92 10.45
C PHE A 93 -7.04 -11.73 8.99
N GLU A 94 -7.95 -12.55 8.51
CA GLU A 94 -8.51 -12.49 7.15
C GLU A 94 -9.34 -11.22 6.92
N ASN A 95 -9.85 -10.62 7.97
CA ASN A 95 -10.66 -9.40 7.93
C ASN A 95 -9.85 -8.12 8.19
N GLN A 96 -8.55 -8.24 8.43
CA GLN A 96 -7.69 -7.06 8.55
C GLN A 96 -7.58 -6.31 7.22
N CYS A 97 -7.17 -5.04 7.28
CA CYS A 97 -7.14 -4.15 6.12
C CYS A 97 -6.35 -4.74 4.95
N GLU A 98 -7.05 -5.06 3.87
CA GLU A 98 -6.43 -5.62 2.65
C GLU A 98 -5.40 -4.68 2.04
N GLY A 99 -5.74 -3.40 1.86
CA GLY A 99 -4.84 -2.41 1.29
C GLY A 99 -3.58 -2.21 2.11
N CYS A 100 -3.72 -2.15 3.45
CA CYS A 100 -2.57 -2.04 4.35
C CYS A 100 -1.69 -3.28 4.31
N THR A 101 -2.29 -4.46 4.29
CA THR A 101 -1.57 -5.73 4.19
C THR A 101 -0.77 -5.81 2.89
N MET A 102 -1.36 -5.42 1.76
CA MET A 102 -0.68 -5.36 0.48
C MET A 102 0.44 -4.33 0.46
N THR A 103 0.20 -3.12 0.98
CA THR A 103 1.20 -2.06 1.09
C THR A 103 2.41 -2.55 1.89
N TYR A 104 2.16 -3.12 3.05
CA TYR A 104 3.24 -3.60 3.90
C TYR A 104 3.95 -4.82 3.30
N TRP A 105 3.23 -5.75 2.70
CA TRP A 105 3.83 -6.88 2.01
C TRP A 105 4.81 -6.44 0.91
N ALA A 106 4.48 -5.39 0.17
CA ALA A 106 5.37 -4.84 -0.85
C ALA A 106 6.60 -4.12 -0.26
N THR A 107 6.55 -3.70 1.00
CA THR A 107 7.56 -2.84 1.63
C THR A 107 8.29 -3.47 2.82
N GLN A 108 7.91 -4.66 3.28
CA GLN A 108 8.41 -5.28 4.50
C GLN A 108 9.95 -5.44 4.56
N ASN A 109 10.60 -5.53 3.43
CA ASN A 109 12.06 -5.72 3.34
C ASN A 109 12.84 -4.42 3.07
N LEU A 110 12.16 -3.26 3.03
CA LEU A 110 12.81 -1.99 2.74
C LEU A 110 13.71 -1.49 3.87
N SER A 111 13.53 -1.96 5.10
CA SER A 111 14.28 -1.52 6.27
C SER A 111 15.80 -1.61 6.07
N ALA A 112 16.29 -2.70 5.47
CA ALA A 112 17.72 -2.86 5.22
C ALA A 112 18.28 -1.75 4.31
N TYR A 113 17.55 -1.40 3.24
CA TYR A 113 17.96 -0.34 2.33
C TYR A 113 17.85 1.05 2.95
N LEU A 114 16.76 1.32 3.67
CA LEU A 114 16.54 2.58 4.37
C LEU A 114 17.60 2.79 5.44
N ASN A 115 17.89 1.77 6.25
CA ASN A 115 18.91 1.82 7.30
C ASN A 115 20.31 2.14 6.72
N ALA A 116 20.66 1.57 5.57
CA ALA A 116 21.91 1.87 4.89
C ALA A 116 21.99 3.33 4.40
N ARG A 117 20.85 4.03 4.33
CA ARG A 117 20.74 5.46 3.99
C ARG A 117 20.48 6.36 5.19
N GLY A 118 20.64 5.85 6.41
CA GLY A 118 20.46 6.63 7.64
C GLY A 118 19.00 6.83 8.05
N VAL A 119 18.08 6.04 7.54
CA VAL A 119 16.64 6.13 7.83
C VAL A 119 16.18 4.89 8.56
N SER A 120 15.56 5.03 9.72
CA SER A 120 14.90 3.95 10.46
C SER A 120 13.51 3.66 9.89
N PHE A 121 13.01 2.46 10.15
CA PHE A 121 11.71 2.03 9.67
C PHE A 121 10.90 1.36 10.77
N ALA A 122 9.64 1.77 10.93
CA ALA A 122 8.70 1.18 11.88
C ALA A 122 7.30 1.04 11.28
N VAL A 123 6.48 0.20 11.90
CA VAL A 123 5.05 0.07 11.62
C VAL A 123 4.27 0.36 12.88
N PHE A 124 3.28 1.24 12.78
CA PHE A 124 2.35 1.56 13.87
C PHE A 124 0.99 0.95 13.58
N ALA A 125 0.32 0.45 14.60
CA ALA A 125 -1.04 -0.04 14.51
C ALA A 125 -1.79 0.19 15.84
N GLU A 126 -3.06 0.56 15.75
CA GLU A 126 -3.94 0.87 16.89
C GLU A 126 -4.55 -0.40 17.48
N GLY A 127 -3.76 -1.44 17.69
CA GLY A 127 -4.15 -2.70 18.31
C GLY A 127 -3.27 -3.04 19.51
N LEU A 128 -3.78 -3.87 20.42
CA LEU A 128 -2.96 -4.38 21.51
C LEU A 128 -1.75 -5.13 20.95
N TYR A 129 -0.54 -4.89 21.49
CA TYR A 129 0.66 -5.53 20.95
C TYR A 129 0.55 -7.06 20.93
N ALA A 130 -0.12 -7.68 21.90
CA ALA A 130 -0.35 -9.13 21.92
C ALA A 130 -1.15 -9.65 20.71
N GLU A 131 -2.09 -8.86 20.18
CA GLU A 131 -2.82 -9.20 18.94
C GLU A 131 -1.92 -8.99 17.72
N LEU A 132 -1.23 -7.86 17.66
CA LEU A 132 -0.28 -7.56 16.58
C LEU A 132 0.81 -8.62 16.49
N ALA A 133 1.35 -9.08 17.61
CA ALA A 133 2.40 -10.10 17.63
C ALA A 133 1.96 -11.42 16.99
N ARG A 134 0.72 -11.85 17.22
CA ARG A 134 0.15 -13.06 16.58
C ARG A 134 -0.05 -12.87 15.09
N PHE A 135 -0.48 -11.68 14.66
CA PHE A 135 -0.62 -11.35 13.25
C PHE A 135 0.75 -11.31 12.54
N ILE A 136 1.74 -10.67 13.17
CA ILE A 136 3.12 -10.59 12.66
C ILE A 136 3.69 -12.01 12.47
N GLU A 137 3.50 -12.89 13.46
CA GLU A 137 3.93 -14.28 13.40
C GLU A 137 3.20 -15.04 12.28
N TYR A 138 1.88 -14.92 12.22
CA TYR A 138 1.06 -15.54 11.18
C TYR A 138 1.48 -15.13 9.76
N MET A 139 1.78 -13.84 9.56
CA MET A 139 2.21 -13.29 8.28
C MET A 139 3.70 -13.52 7.98
N GLY A 140 4.50 -13.89 8.96
CA GLY A 140 5.95 -13.98 8.83
C GLY A 140 6.63 -12.62 8.61
N TYR A 141 6.07 -11.56 9.18
CA TYR A 141 6.59 -10.21 9.02
C TYR A 141 7.78 -9.92 9.93
N PRO A 142 8.67 -8.97 9.55
CA PRO A 142 9.69 -8.43 10.44
C PRO A 142 9.08 -7.78 11.70
N ARG A 143 9.80 -7.82 12.81
CA ARG A 143 9.30 -7.46 14.15
C ARG A 143 9.43 -5.97 14.51
N HIS A 144 9.45 -5.05 13.57
CA HIS A 144 9.51 -3.61 13.83
C HIS A 144 8.11 -2.96 13.87
N TRP A 145 7.17 -3.65 14.50
CA TRP A 145 5.79 -3.21 14.70
C TRP A 145 5.58 -2.74 16.13
N TYR A 146 4.80 -1.68 16.27
CA TYR A 146 4.53 -1.05 17.55
C TYR A 146 3.04 -0.72 17.67
N SER A 147 2.49 -1.03 18.84
CA SER A 147 1.15 -0.64 19.25
C SER A 147 1.13 0.83 19.62
N THR A 148 0.15 1.55 19.09
CA THR A 148 -0.14 2.95 19.42
C THR A 148 -1.51 3.13 20.09
N VAL A 149 -2.14 2.05 20.53
CA VAL A 149 -3.52 2.04 21.06
C VAL A 149 -3.69 2.97 22.26
N ASP A 150 -2.68 3.09 23.12
CA ASP A 150 -2.70 3.93 24.33
C ASP A 150 -2.04 5.32 24.10
N VAL A 151 -1.70 5.67 22.87
CA VAL A 151 -1.08 6.97 22.56
C VAL A 151 -2.17 8.03 22.40
N GLU A 152 -2.04 9.13 23.14
CA GLU A 152 -3.01 10.24 23.08
C GLU A 152 -2.77 11.15 21.87
N ASP A 153 -1.49 11.41 21.53
CA ASP A 153 -1.11 12.27 20.41
C ASP A 153 -1.52 11.63 19.07
N ASP A 154 -2.45 12.27 18.37
CA ASP A 154 -3.00 11.79 17.11
C ASP A 154 -2.00 11.84 15.95
N LEU A 155 -0.96 12.68 16.03
CA LEU A 155 0.14 12.68 15.06
C LEU A 155 0.96 11.38 15.16
N VAL A 156 1.04 10.76 16.33
CA VAL A 156 1.71 9.46 16.54
C VAL A 156 0.72 8.30 16.37
N ARG A 157 -0.41 8.35 17.09
CA ARG A 157 -1.43 7.31 17.04
C ARG A 157 -1.97 7.13 15.62
N GLY A 158 -2.44 8.21 15.02
CA GLY A 158 -3.12 8.21 13.74
C GLY A 158 -4.60 8.58 13.86
N ASP A 159 -5.27 8.53 12.73
CA ASP A 159 -6.70 8.85 12.55
C ASP A 159 -7.50 7.62 12.07
N GLY A 160 -6.99 6.42 12.32
CA GLY A 160 -7.62 5.17 11.89
C GLY A 160 -7.39 4.82 10.41
N TYR A 161 -6.66 5.63 9.65
CA TYR A 161 -6.37 5.37 8.24
C TYR A 161 -4.92 4.96 8.00
N GLY A 162 -4.70 4.14 6.96
CA GLY A 162 -3.36 3.81 6.48
C GLY A 162 -2.62 5.05 6.01
N ALA A 163 -1.38 5.21 6.44
CA ALA A 163 -0.55 6.36 6.08
C ALA A 163 0.94 6.03 6.09
N TRP A 164 1.71 6.72 5.28
CA TRP A 164 3.14 6.89 5.47
C TRP A 164 3.39 8.20 6.21
N THR A 165 4.19 8.16 7.28
CA THR A 165 4.65 9.34 8.00
C THR A 165 6.17 9.36 8.04
N CYS A 166 6.73 10.56 7.89
CA CYS A 166 8.19 10.78 7.90
C CYS A 166 8.55 11.70 9.04
N TRP A 167 9.60 11.36 9.75
CA TRP A 167 10.02 12.00 10.98
C TRP A 167 11.49 12.35 10.92
N LEU A 168 11.86 13.46 11.59
CA LEU A 168 13.22 13.92 11.76
C LEU A 168 13.50 14.10 13.25
N ARG A 169 14.69 13.71 13.71
CA ARG A 169 15.17 14.07 15.04
C ARG A 169 16.28 15.11 14.95
N GLN A 170 16.27 16.03 15.89
CA GLN A 170 17.35 16.98 16.12
C GLN A 170 17.78 16.90 17.60
N GLY A 171 18.85 16.19 17.88
CA GLY A 171 19.20 15.83 19.24
C GLY A 171 18.12 14.94 19.86
N ASP A 172 17.51 15.40 20.94
CA ASP A 172 16.44 14.69 21.65
C ASP A 172 15.02 15.16 21.25
N ARG A 173 14.90 16.06 20.27
CA ARG A 173 13.63 16.56 19.77
C ARG A 173 13.21 15.79 18.53
N VAL A 174 11.92 15.50 18.42
CA VAL A 174 11.31 14.76 17.31
C VAL A 174 10.29 15.62 16.58
N PHE A 175 10.29 15.57 15.26
CA PHE A 175 9.42 16.36 14.40
C PHE A 175 8.77 15.47 13.33
N LEU A 176 7.46 15.66 13.12
CA LEU A 176 6.78 15.15 11.94
C LEU A 176 7.05 16.09 10.77
N THR A 177 7.55 15.55 9.66
CA THR A 177 7.96 16.32 8.48
C THR A 177 7.03 16.12 7.29
N ASN A 178 6.38 14.97 7.20
CA ASN A 178 5.46 14.68 6.09
C ASN A 178 4.49 13.56 6.47
N THR A 179 3.28 13.62 5.89
CA THR A 179 2.32 12.51 5.94
C THR A 179 1.70 12.30 4.55
N VAL A 180 1.44 11.04 4.21
CA VAL A 180 0.86 10.64 2.92
C VAL A 180 -0.21 9.59 3.16
N THR A 181 -1.40 9.82 2.65
CA THR A 181 -2.55 8.93 2.79
C THR A 181 -3.29 8.74 1.45
N GLY A 182 -4.33 7.93 1.43
CA GLY A 182 -5.16 7.71 0.27
C GLY A 182 -4.36 7.20 -0.92
N ARG A 183 -4.65 7.70 -2.12
CA ARG A 183 -3.91 7.30 -3.33
C ARG A 183 -2.43 7.67 -3.30
N GLY A 184 -1.99 8.55 -2.42
CA GLY A 184 -0.57 8.80 -2.20
C GLY A 184 0.20 7.58 -1.69
N LEU A 185 -0.47 6.59 -1.08
CA LEU A 185 0.14 5.32 -0.66
C LEU A 185 0.56 4.43 -1.84
N GLU A 186 -0.01 4.65 -3.02
CA GLU A 186 0.29 3.85 -4.22
C GLU A 186 1.78 3.90 -4.62
N VAL A 187 2.52 4.93 -4.19
CA VAL A 187 3.97 5.02 -4.38
C VAL A 187 4.73 3.81 -3.82
N SER A 188 4.18 3.14 -2.82
CA SER A 188 4.75 1.95 -2.19
C SER A 188 4.15 0.64 -2.71
N MET A 189 3.20 0.72 -3.63
CA MET A 189 2.47 -0.43 -4.17
C MET A 189 2.98 -0.75 -5.58
N THR A 190 4.15 -1.35 -5.68
CA THR A 190 4.82 -1.64 -6.95
C THR A 190 3.95 -2.40 -7.94
N ALA A 191 3.06 -3.27 -7.45
CA ALA A 191 2.14 -4.03 -8.31
C ALA A 191 1.22 -3.11 -9.12
N LEU A 192 0.75 -2.00 -8.56
CA LEU A 192 -0.09 -1.05 -9.28
C LEU A 192 0.68 -0.33 -10.39
N ALA A 193 1.89 0.12 -10.09
CA ALA A 193 2.74 0.75 -11.09
C ALA A 193 3.07 -0.20 -12.25
N LEU A 194 3.23 -1.49 -11.97
CA LEU A 194 3.44 -2.49 -13.03
C LEU A 194 2.16 -2.74 -13.83
N LEU A 195 1.00 -2.79 -13.19
CA LEU A 195 -0.28 -2.90 -13.89
C LEU A 195 -0.51 -1.70 -14.82
N ASP A 196 -0.20 -0.49 -14.39
CA ASP A 196 -0.29 0.72 -15.23
C ASP A 196 0.58 0.67 -16.49
N MET A 197 1.61 -0.18 -16.53
CA MET A 197 2.44 -0.41 -17.72
C MET A 197 1.88 -1.48 -18.65
N THR A 198 0.85 -2.21 -18.24
CA THR A 198 0.24 -3.25 -19.08
C THR A 198 -0.77 -2.65 -20.05
N ALA A 199 -1.09 -3.40 -21.11
CA ALA A 199 -2.03 -2.94 -22.12
C ALA A 199 -3.45 -2.66 -21.57
N ARG A 200 -3.83 -3.31 -20.47
CA ARG A 200 -5.17 -3.17 -19.89
C ARG A 200 -5.19 -2.39 -18.58
N GLY A 201 -4.03 -2.02 -18.05
CA GLY A 201 -3.94 -1.29 -16.79
C GLY A 201 -4.46 -2.11 -15.59
N ARG A 202 -5.06 -1.42 -14.65
CA ARG A 202 -5.57 -1.99 -13.39
C ARG A 202 -6.98 -2.55 -13.49
N LEU A 203 -7.71 -2.25 -14.55
CA LEU A 203 -9.14 -2.54 -14.72
C LEU A 203 -9.98 -1.92 -13.57
N GLU A 204 -9.67 -0.68 -13.21
CA GLU A 204 -10.42 0.10 -12.22
C GLU A 204 -11.38 1.06 -12.93
N ALA A 205 -12.58 1.25 -12.39
CA ALA A 205 -13.65 2.00 -13.05
C ALA A 205 -13.36 3.49 -13.31
N TRP A 206 -12.34 4.05 -12.68
CA TRP A 206 -11.89 5.42 -12.90
C TRP A 206 -10.89 5.56 -14.08
N GLN A 207 -10.40 4.46 -14.64
CA GLN A 207 -9.46 4.50 -15.75
C GLN A 207 -10.14 5.04 -17.01
N ASP A 208 -9.39 5.86 -17.76
CA ASP A 208 -9.79 6.34 -19.09
C ASP A 208 -9.35 5.32 -20.12
N ASP A 209 -10.20 4.32 -20.33
CA ASP A 209 -9.92 3.21 -21.22
C ASP A 209 -10.48 3.45 -22.63
N PRO A 210 -9.79 2.98 -23.69
CA PRO A 210 -10.31 3.01 -25.04
C PRO A 210 -11.62 2.21 -25.16
N GLY A 211 -12.50 2.64 -26.06
CA GLY A 211 -13.76 1.93 -26.30
C GLY A 211 -13.56 0.46 -26.66
N GLY A 212 -14.36 -0.41 -26.06
CA GLY A 212 -14.30 -1.88 -26.25
C GLY A 212 -13.30 -2.59 -25.33
N TRP A 213 -12.58 -1.87 -24.47
CA TRP A 213 -11.83 -2.48 -23.38
C TRP A 213 -12.78 -3.12 -22.37
N PRO A 214 -12.31 -4.11 -21.60
CA PRO A 214 -13.12 -4.64 -20.48
C PRO A 214 -13.46 -3.51 -19.51
N GLU A 215 -14.71 -3.46 -19.07
CA GLU A 215 -15.12 -2.47 -18.08
C GLU A 215 -14.32 -2.62 -16.79
N GLY A 216 -13.84 -1.49 -16.28
CA GLY A 216 -13.19 -1.43 -14.99
C GLY A 216 -14.18 -1.69 -13.85
N LYS A 217 -13.73 -2.34 -12.80
CA LYS A 217 -14.54 -2.72 -11.65
C LYS A 217 -14.42 -1.72 -10.51
N GLN A 218 -15.52 -1.48 -9.82
CA GLN A 218 -15.57 -0.69 -8.60
C GLN A 218 -15.39 -1.57 -7.35
N PRO A 219 -14.92 -0.96 -6.28
CA PRO A 219 -14.09 0.22 -6.18
C PRO A 219 -12.62 -0.13 -6.37
N GLY A 220 -11.84 0.81 -6.88
CA GLY A 220 -10.44 0.65 -7.18
C GLY A 220 -9.48 0.45 -6.00
N TRP A 221 -9.97 0.34 -4.78
CA TRP A 221 -9.18 0.08 -3.58
C TRP A 221 -8.91 -1.40 -3.34
N PHE A 222 -9.68 -2.27 -3.99
CA PHE A 222 -9.68 -3.69 -3.71
C PHE A 222 -9.11 -4.43 -4.90
N TRP A 223 -7.94 -4.92 -4.73
CA TRP A 223 -7.15 -5.70 -5.67
C TRP A 223 -7.83 -6.96 -6.14
N ARG A 224 -8.93 -7.30 -5.47
CA ARG A 224 -9.78 -8.41 -5.83
C ARG A 224 -11.18 -7.91 -6.05
N SER A 225 -11.64 -8.04 -7.26
CA SER A 225 -13.07 -7.90 -7.53
C SER A 225 -13.78 -9.17 -7.11
N HIS A 226 -14.89 -9.02 -6.38
CA HIS A 226 -15.90 -10.04 -6.34
C HIS A 226 -16.59 -10.17 -7.68
N GLU A 227 -17.21 -11.33 -7.96
CA GLU A 227 -17.98 -11.56 -9.19
C GLU A 227 -19.12 -10.54 -9.38
N ASP A 228 -19.67 -10.05 -8.26
CA ASP A 228 -20.71 -9.02 -8.24
C ASP A 228 -20.17 -7.59 -8.44
N GLY A 229 -18.87 -7.42 -8.64
CA GLY A 229 -18.23 -6.11 -8.82
C GLY A 229 -18.15 -5.24 -7.56
N VAL A 230 -18.64 -5.72 -6.43
CA VAL A 230 -18.56 -5.00 -5.16
C VAL A 230 -17.23 -5.31 -4.50
N GLY A 231 -16.31 -4.35 -4.55
CA GLY A 231 -14.97 -4.51 -4.01
C GLY A 231 -14.87 -4.30 -2.52
N ASN A 232 -15.94 -4.41 -1.77
CA ASN A 232 -15.87 -4.31 -0.31
C ASN A 232 -15.56 -5.67 0.28
N ASN A 233 -14.31 -5.90 0.60
CA ASN A 233 -13.83 -7.16 1.15
C ASN A 233 -13.79 -7.19 2.66
N TRP A 234 -14.22 -6.14 3.33
CA TRP A 234 -14.28 -6.08 4.79
C TRP A 234 -15.08 -7.24 5.40
N THR A 235 -16.04 -7.74 4.63
CA THR A 235 -16.90 -8.84 5.07
C THR A 235 -16.89 -10.03 4.11
N GLY A 236 -16.17 -9.94 3.01
CA GLY A 236 -16.26 -10.91 1.91
C GLY A 236 -15.46 -12.19 2.07
N GLY A 237 -14.82 -12.40 3.22
CA GLY A 237 -14.16 -13.68 3.54
C GLY A 237 -13.01 -14.08 2.61
N ARG A 238 -12.49 -13.18 1.78
CA ARG A 238 -11.31 -13.49 0.99
C ARG A 238 -10.07 -13.25 1.81
N PRO A 239 -9.25 -14.27 2.02
CA PRO A 239 -8.08 -14.19 2.86
C PRO A 239 -6.92 -13.51 2.12
N THR A 240 -7.00 -12.20 1.89
CA THR A 240 -5.90 -11.41 1.31
C THR A 240 -4.66 -11.53 2.16
N VAL A 241 -4.85 -11.48 3.46
CA VAL A 241 -3.82 -11.71 4.45
C VAL A 241 -3.13 -13.07 4.23
N GLN A 242 -3.89 -14.16 4.07
CA GLN A 242 -3.31 -15.48 3.79
C GLN A 242 -2.59 -15.51 2.43
N TRP A 243 -3.13 -14.84 1.44
CA TRP A 243 -2.57 -14.82 0.10
C TRP A 243 -1.22 -14.08 0.03
N THR A 244 -1.07 -13.01 0.79
CA THR A 244 0.17 -12.21 0.85
C THR A 244 1.18 -12.75 1.87
N ARG A 245 0.84 -13.79 2.60
CA ARG A 245 1.75 -14.43 3.56
C ARG A 245 2.91 -15.13 2.82
N PRO A 246 4.16 -15.02 3.29
CA PRO A 246 5.27 -15.76 2.73
C PRO A 246 4.97 -17.28 2.64
N GLY A 247 5.17 -17.85 1.47
CA GLY A 247 4.87 -19.26 1.21
C GLY A 247 3.39 -19.63 1.06
N ALA A 248 2.48 -18.66 1.13
CA ALA A 248 1.08 -18.92 0.83
C ALA A 248 0.87 -19.11 -0.68
N ALA A 249 0.08 -20.11 -1.06
CA ALA A 249 -0.39 -20.24 -2.42
C ALA A 249 -1.44 -19.15 -2.72
N PRO A 250 -1.53 -18.64 -3.96
CA PRO A 250 -2.63 -17.80 -4.38
C PRO A 250 -3.97 -18.50 -4.08
N VAL A 251 -4.93 -17.76 -3.55
CA VAL A 251 -6.28 -18.29 -3.37
C VAL A 251 -6.87 -18.52 -4.77
N PRO A 252 -7.30 -19.73 -5.10
CA PRO A 252 -7.98 -19.98 -6.37
C PRO A 252 -9.18 -19.04 -6.53
N ALA A 253 -9.45 -18.59 -7.75
CA ALA A 253 -10.72 -17.97 -8.04
C ALA A 253 -11.86 -18.91 -7.58
N PRO A 254 -12.99 -18.39 -7.07
CA PRO A 254 -14.12 -19.24 -6.76
C PRO A 254 -14.44 -20.10 -7.97
N SER A 255 -14.53 -21.40 -7.78
CA SER A 255 -15.02 -22.29 -8.84
C SER A 255 -16.44 -21.83 -9.17
N GLU A 256 -16.71 -21.57 -10.43
CA GLU A 256 -18.08 -21.39 -10.93
C GLU A 256 -18.89 -22.62 -10.48
N HIS A 257 -19.65 -22.48 -9.41
CA HIS A 257 -20.68 -23.45 -9.10
C HIS A 257 -21.81 -23.18 -10.09
N HIS A 258 -21.82 -23.93 -11.17
CA HIS A 258 -23.00 -24.07 -12.00
C HIS A 258 -24.13 -24.62 -11.11
N HIS A 259 -25.13 -23.79 -10.86
CA HIS A 259 -26.45 -24.21 -10.41
C HIS A 259 -27.44 -24.15 -11.57
#